data_0723ec9f3a304fe3887d2f8791185eb3
#
_entry.id   0723ec9f3a304fe3887d2f8791185eb3
#
_cell.length_a   1.000
_cell.length_b   1.000
_cell.length_c   1.000
_cell.angle_alpha   90.00
_cell.angle_beta   90.00
_cell.angle_gamma   90.00
#
_symmetry.space_group_name_H-M   'P 1'
#
loop_
_entity.id
_entity.type
_entity.pdbx_description
1 polymer ?
#
loop_
_entity_poly.entity_id
_entity_poly.type
_entity_poly.pdbx_seq_one_letter_code
_entity_poly.pdbx_strand_id
1 'polypeptide(L)'
;MKLPSLIAALVLAAFVFAGCKRPEAPAGSATEIIIGEFASLTGGTASFGQSSHKGTKMAIDELNASGGVLGKKIKLITEDDQSKAGEPATVVRKLISRDRIVALLGEVASSRSLEAAPIAQEARVPMISPASTNPKVTEVGDYIFRICFIDPFQGTVLAKFAQSKGWTRAAILTDVKQDYSVGLSQFFKEFFTRHGGTIVSEQSYSSGDKDFKAQLTSIKAPNPQAILVSGYYTEAGLIARQARQLGINIPLLGGDGWDSPSLVEVAGEAMAGNFFSNHFSTEDQSPIIQDFIKKYRAKYNEEPDAMGALGYDSAMILADAIKRAGTTESGKLRDAIAATKDYQGVTGRITLDEKRNASKPAVILTIKDGRFRYVETVAP
;
A
#
# COMPACT_ATOMS: atom_id res chain seq x y z
N MET A 1 80.07 53.32 27.23
CA MET A 1 79.42 52.82 25.97
C MET A 1 78.01 52.50 26.32
N LYS A 2 77.05 53.23 25.79
CA LYS A 2 75.63 53.24 26.19
C LYS A 2 74.83 52.26 25.26
N LEU A 3 74.10 51.31 25.84
CA LEU A 3 73.03 50.55 25.14
C LEU A 3 71.74 51.38 25.22
N PRO A 4 70.94 51.43 24.17
CA PRO A 4 69.56 51.86 24.31
C PRO A 4 68.57 50.65 24.36
N SER A 5 67.64 50.78 25.26
CA SER A 5 66.50 49.84 25.49
C SER A 5 65.50 49.91 24.34
N LEU A 6 65.09 48.71 23.83
CA LEU A 6 63.98 48.59 22.92
C LEU A 6 62.72 48.18 23.73
N ILE A 7 61.74 49.03 23.70
CA ILE A 7 60.38 48.74 24.25
C ILE A 7 59.61 47.93 23.18
N ALA A 8 59.24 46.75 23.50
CA ALA A 8 58.33 45.91 22.67
C ALA A 8 56.87 46.24 22.95
N ALA A 9 56.19 46.90 22.02
CA ALA A 9 54.75 47.11 22.08
C ALA A 9 53.99 45.84 21.66
N LEU A 10 53.25 45.31 22.65
CA LEU A 10 52.37 44.16 22.43
C LEU A 10 51.05 44.67 21.83
N VAL A 11 50.81 44.42 20.54
CA VAL A 11 49.51 44.73 19.91
C VAL A 11 48.59 43.55 20.10
N LEU A 12 47.57 43.69 20.97
CA LEU A 12 46.52 42.71 21.21
C LEU A 12 45.48 42.82 20.10
N ALA A 13 45.52 41.94 19.14
CA ALA A 13 44.52 41.84 18.08
C ALA A 13 43.28 41.13 18.62
N ALA A 14 42.22 41.88 18.91
CA ALA A 14 40.91 41.38 19.24
C ALA A 14 40.24 40.83 17.96
N PHE A 15 40.20 39.52 17.83
CA PHE A 15 39.37 38.85 16.81
C PHE A 15 37.89 38.98 17.21
N VAL A 16 37.19 39.92 16.59
CA VAL A 16 35.72 39.96 16.63
C VAL A 16 35.20 38.85 15.79
N PHE A 17 34.73 37.76 16.43
CA PHE A 17 33.92 36.74 15.77
C PHE A 17 32.59 37.36 15.35
N ALA A 18 32.52 37.91 14.15
CA ALA A 18 31.26 38.20 13.50
C ALA A 18 30.58 36.87 13.20
N GLY A 19 29.66 36.44 14.10
CA GLY A 19 28.78 35.33 13.86
C GLY A 19 27.98 35.62 12.60
N CYS A 20 28.30 34.90 11.50
CA CYS A 20 27.43 34.83 10.32
C CYS A 20 26.13 34.22 10.76
N LYS A 21 25.15 35.04 11.16
CA LYS A 21 23.74 34.61 11.11
C LYS A 21 23.46 34.26 9.65
N ARG A 22 23.33 32.97 9.39
CA ARG A 22 22.74 32.49 8.13
C ARG A 22 21.43 33.26 7.96
N PRO A 23 21.18 33.91 6.81
CA PRO A 23 19.90 34.55 6.59
C PRO A 23 18.86 33.44 6.70
N GLU A 24 17.98 33.49 7.69
CA GLU A 24 16.69 32.78 7.61
C GLU A 24 16.04 33.27 6.32
N ALA A 25 15.92 32.37 5.36
CA ALA A 25 15.12 32.67 4.19
C ALA A 25 13.74 33.10 4.71
N PRO A 26 13.20 34.24 4.22
CA PRO A 26 11.88 34.66 4.65
C PRO A 26 10.95 33.45 4.44
N ALA A 27 10.18 33.12 5.48
CA ALA A 27 9.07 32.18 5.37
C ALA A 27 8.04 32.80 4.42
N GLY A 28 8.38 32.87 3.14
CA GLY A 28 7.48 33.16 2.06
C GLY A 28 6.42 32.10 2.14
N SER A 29 5.17 32.49 2.26
CA SER A 29 4.02 31.61 2.26
C SER A 29 4.14 30.72 1.03
N ALA A 30 4.62 29.48 1.21
CA ALA A 30 4.61 28.52 0.13
C ALA A 30 3.16 28.44 -0.37
N THR A 31 2.95 28.77 -1.63
CA THR A 31 1.62 28.80 -2.25
C THR A 31 1.05 27.41 -2.45
N GLU A 32 1.90 26.41 -2.26
CA GLU A 32 1.59 25.00 -2.47
C GLU A 32 2.00 24.13 -1.29
N ILE A 33 1.28 23.04 -1.10
CA ILE A 33 1.65 21.92 -0.22
C ILE A 33 2.22 20.83 -1.13
N ILE A 34 3.50 20.47 -0.96
CA ILE A 34 4.17 19.49 -1.80
C ILE A 34 4.03 18.11 -1.14
N ILE A 35 3.32 17.19 -1.80
CA ILE A 35 3.14 15.80 -1.39
C ILE A 35 3.91 14.92 -2.37
N GLY A 36 4.70 13.98 -1.84
CA GLY A 36 5.35 12.95 -2.63
C GLY A 36 4.45 11.72 -2.78
N GLU A 37 4.56 11.05 -3.92
CA GLU A 37 4.01 9.73 -4.16
C GLU A 37 5.10 8.86 -4.77
N PHE A 38 5.22 7.63 -4.31
CA PHE A 38 6.01 6.61 -4.99
C PHE A 38 5.13 5.42 -5.29
N ALA A 39 5.23 4.91 -6.49
CA ALA A 39 4.35 3.86 -6.99
C ALA A 39 5.05 3.06 -8.09
N SER A 40 4.70 1.79 -8.22
CA SER A 40 5.11 0.95 -9.34
C SER A 40 4.32 1.34 -10.60
N LEU A 41 4.74 2.38 -11.31
CA LEU A 41 4.08 2.81 -12.56
C LEU A 41 4.49 1.93 -13.75
N THR A 42 5.63 1.25 -13.64
CA THR A 42 6.13 0.28 -14.62
C THR A 42 6.57 -1.01 -13.92
N GLY A 43 6.82 -2.08 -14.72
CA GLY A 43 7.28 -3.37 -14.21
C GLY A 43 6.15 -4.33 -13.82
N GLY A 44 6.48 -5.32 -13.00
CA GLY A 44 5.63 -6.49 -12.74
C GLY A 44 4.32 -6.21 -11.99
N THR A 45 4.23 -5.11 -11.26
CA THR A 45 3.03 -4.68 -10.52
C THR A 45 2.50 -3.33 -10.99
N ALA A 46 2.76 -2.96 -12.25
CA ALA A 46 2.38 -1.66 -12.81
C ALA A 46 0.87 -1.38 -12.72
N SER A 47 0.03 -2.40 -12.87
CA SER A 47 -1.43 -2.24 -12.72
C SER A 47 -1.80 -1.65 -11.35
N PHE A 48 -1.15 -2.09 -10.29
CA PHE A 48 -1.39 -1.58 -8.94
C PHE A 48 -1.00 -0.11 -8.78
N GLY A 49 0.24 0.22 -9.15
CA GLY A 49 0.76 1.57 -9.00
C GLY A 49 0.01 2.57 -9.87
N GLN A 50 -0.30 2.21 -11.10
CA GLN A 50 -1.09 3.05 -12.00
C GLN A 50 -2.51 3.29 -11.48
N SER A 51 -3.16 2.26 -10.95
CA SER A 51 -4.50 2.39 -10.39
C SER A 51 -4.50 3.25 -9.13
N SER A 52 -3.59 2.98 -8.18
CA SER A 52 -3.43 3.79 -6.96
C SER A 52 -3.13 5.26 -7.30
N HIS A 53 -2.21 5.51 -8.25
CA HIS A 53 -1.90 6.85 -8.71
C HIS A 53 -3.13 7.57 -9.29
N LYS A 54 -3.95 6.89 -10.09
CA LYS A 54 -5.20 7.47 -10.62
C LYS A 54 -6.13 7.91 -9.50
N GLY A 55 -6.30 7.09 -8.46
CA GLY A 55 -7.09 7.43 -7.27
C GLY A 55 -6.52 8.63 -6.51
N THR A 56 -5.23 8.60 -6.17
CA THR A 56 -4.51 9.70 -5.52
C THR A 56 -4.65 11.01 -6.31
N LYS A 57 -4.40 10.96 -7.62
CA LYS A 57 -4.49 12.12 -8.51
C LYS A 57 -5.90 12.69 -8.59
N MET A 58 -6.92 11.82 -8.64
CA MET A 58 -8.32 12.25 -8.66
C MET A 58 -8.69 12.99 -7.38
N ALA A 59 -8.33 12.46 -6.20
CA ALA A 59 -8.55 13.12 -4.92
C ALA A 59 -7.88 14.49 -4.84
N ILE A 60 -6.62 14.59 -5.26
CA ILE A 60 -5.88 15.86 -5.25
C ILE A 60 -6.48 16.88 -6.22
N ASP A 61 -6.94 16.45 -7.40
CA ASP A 61 -7.59 17.34 -8.35
C ASP A 61 -8.92 17.89 -7.79
N GLU A 62 -9.72 17.05 -7.13
CA GLU A 62 -10.96 17.47 -6.45
C GLU A 62 -10.67 18.46 -5.30
N LEU A 63 -9.68 18.18 -4.47
CA LEU A 63 -9.25 19.08 -3.40
C LEU A 63 -8.79 20.42 -3.95
N ASN A 64 -8.01 20.39 -5.02
CA ASN A 64 -7.50 21.60 -5.67
C ASN A 64 -8.62 22.40 -6.36
N ALA A 65 -9.59 21.74 -6.98
CA ALA A 65 -10.76 22.39 -7.54
C ALA A 65 -11.61 23.10 -6.48
N SER A 66 -11.66 22.53 -5.27
CA SER A 66 -12.39 23.09 -4.11
C SER A 66 -11.62 24.15 -3.31
N GLY A 67 -10.49 24.67 -3.83
CA GLY A 67 -9.70 25.71 -3.17
C GLY A 67 -8.42 25.23 -2.47
N GLY A 68 -8.16 23.92 -2.48
CA GLY A 68 -6.99 23.31 -1.88
C GLY A 68 -7.16 23.00 -0.38
N VAL A 69 -6.06 22.92 0.35
CA VAL A 69 -6.01 22.63 1.78
C VAL A 69 -5.33 23.79 2.49
N LEU A 70 -5.92 24.30 3.55
CA LEU A 70 -5.47 25.52 4.25
C LEU A 70 -5.26 26.73 3.29
N GLY A 71 -6.10 26.85 2.25
CA GLY A 71 -5.99 27.91 1.24
C GLY A 71 -4.83 27.74 0.25
N LYS A 72 -4.16 26.58 0.24
CA LYS A 72 -3.02 26.28 -0.63
C LYS A 72 -3.36 25.13 -1.56
N LYS A 73 -2.87 25.18 -2.80
CA LYS A 73 -2.96 24.05 -3.72
C LYS A 73 -2.02 22.92 -3.29
N ILE A 74 -2.43 21.69 -3.55
CA ILE A 74 -1.56 20.52 -3.40
C ILE A 74 -0.82 20.29 -4.71
N LYS A 75 0.50 20.18 -4.62
CA LYS A 75 1.36 19.72 -5.71
C LYS A 75 1.79 18.28 -5.43
N LEU A 76 1.32 17.35 -6.26
CA LEU A 76 1.76 15.97 -6.21
C LEU A 76 3.03 15.80 -7.06
N ILE A 77 4.06 15.18 -6.49
CA ILE A 77 5.26 14.73 -7.21
C ILE A 77 5.30 13.21 -7.12
N THR A 78 5.12 12.55 -8.25
CA THR A 78 5.08 11.09 -8.32
C THR A 78 6.37 10.56 -8.94
N GLU A 79 6.95 9.54 -8.32
CA GLU A 79 8.13 8.82 -8.78
C GLU A 79 7.80 7.35 -9.01
N ASP A 80 8.32 6.80 -10.10
CA ASP A 80 8.17 5.39 -10.46
C ASP A 80 9.28 4.55 -9.80
N ASP A 81 8.91 3.58 -8.98
CA ASP A 81 9.84 2.62 -8.39
C ASP A 81 10.10 1.41 -9.30
N GLN A 82 9.50 1.39 -10.50
CA GLN A 82 9.72 0.40 -11.55
C GLN A 82 9.41 -1.05 -11.13
N SER A 83 8.72 -1.27 -10.03
CA SER A 83 8.53 -2.59 -9.41
C SER A 83 9.85 -3.29 -9.06
N LYS A 84 10.93 -2.56 -8.79
CA LYS A 84 12.27 -3.11 -8.56
C LYS A 84 12.75 -2.86 -7.13
N ALA A 85 13.41 -3.86 -6.55
CA ALA A 85 14.10 -3.71 -5.27
C ALA A 85 15.19 -2.61 -5.36
N GLY A 86 15.31 -1.80 -4.29
CA GLY A 86 16.21 -0.67 -4.18
C GLY A 86 15.71 0.65 -4.78
N GLU A 87 14.80 0.60 -5.76
CA GLU A 87 14.23 1.81 -6.36
C GLU A 87 13.33 2.58 -5.37
N PRO A 88 12.45 1.95 -4.55
CA PRO A 88 11.67 2.66 -3.54
C PRO A 88 12.54 3.52 -2.63
N ALA A 89 13.64 2.98 -2.14
CA ALA A 89 14.58 3.73 -1.31
C ALA A 89 15.20 4.93 -2.05
N THR A 90 15.54 4.75 -3.32
CA THR A 90 16.15 5.79 -4.17
C THR A 90 15.18 6.94 -4.42
N VAL A 91 13.97 6.64 -4.87
CA VAL A 91 12.97 7.68 -5.20
C VAL A 91 12.46 8.41 -3.96
N VAL A 92 12.32 7.72 -2.82
CA VAL A 92 11.88 8.36 -1.57
C VAL A 92 12.95 9.30 -1.02
N ARG A 93 14.24 8.94 -1.06
CA ARG A 93 15.32 9.88 -0.71
C ARG A 93 15.29 11.14 -1.59
N LYS A 94 15.03 10.99 -2.88
CA LYS A 94 14.91 12.10 -3.83
C LYS A 94 13.73 13.00 -3.48
N LEU A 95 12.54 12.44 -3.26
CA LEU A 95 11.34 13.19 -2.86
C LEU A 95 11.56 13.99 -1.57
N ILE A 96 12.22 13.39 -0.57
CA ILE A 96 12.48 14.05 0.72
C ILE A 96 13.55 15.12 0.60
N SER A 97 14.72 14.78 0.05
CA SER A 97 15.91 15.65 0.09
C SER A 97 15.86 16.77 -0.94
N ARG A 98 15.41 16.49 -2.17
CA ARG A 98 15.37 17.41 -3.29
C ARG A 98 14.04 18.19 -3.32
N ASP A 99 12.93 17.44 -3.27
CA ASP A 99 11.61 18.00 -3.52
C ASP A 99 10.94 18.52 -2.24
N ARG A 100 11.50 18.20 -1.06
CA ARG A 100 11.08 18.67 0.27
C ARG A 100 9.60 18.46 0.53
N ILE A 101 9.12 17.25 0.25
CA ILE A 101 7.75 16.86 0.49
C ILE A 101 7.39 16.94 1.98
N VAL A 102 6.15 17.28 2.30
CA VAL A 102 5.64 17.32 3.68
C VAL A 102 5.04 16.00 4.14
N ALA A 103 4.62 15.15 3.20
CA ALA A 103 4.10 13.82 3.43
C ALA A 103 4.36 12.95 2.20
N LEU A 104 4.34 11.63 2.39
CA LEU A 104 4.59 10.62 1.37
C LEU A 104 3.39 9.68 1.26
N LEU A 105 2.87 9.49 0.06
CA LEU A 105 1.86 8.48 -0.28
C LEU A 105 2.50 7.32 -1.05
N GLY A 106 2.07 6.09 -0.77
CA GLY A 106 2.62 4.88 -1.39
C GLY A 106 3.19 3.92 -0.36
N GLU A 107 3.61 2.77 -0.70
CA GLU A 107 3.41 2.02 -1.92
C GLU A 107 2.30 0.96 -1.70
N VAL A 108 1.80 0.35 -2.76
CA VAL A 108 0.82 -0.75 -2.68
C VAL A 108 1.48 -2.02 -2.14
N ALA A 109 2.63 -2.42 -2.69
CA ALA A 109 3.30 -3.66 -2.31
C ALA A 109 4.11 -3.51 -1.02
N SER A 110 3.90 -4.43 -0.06
CA SER A 110 4.51 -4.40 1.27
C SER A 110 6.04 -4.38 1.24
N SER A 111 6.68 -5.18 0.39
CA SER A 111 8.15 -5.22 0.29
C SER A 111 8.74 -3.86 -0.11
N ARG A 112 8.06 -3.12 -0.99
CA ARG A 112 8.50 -1.77 -1.41
C ARG A 112 8.27 -0.72 -0.32
N SER A 113 7.13 -0.80 0.36
CA SER A 113 6.88 0.05 1.53
C SER A 113 7.91 -0.18 2.62
N LEU A 114 8.35 -1.43 2.85
CA LEU A 114 9.39 -1.76 3.83
C LEU A 114 10.77 -1.18 3.46
N GLU A 115 11.08 -1.03 2.17
CA GLU A 115 12.31 -0.35 1.72
C GLU A 115 12.25 1.18 1.92
N ALA A 116 11.08 1.78 1.77
CA ALA A 116 10.86 3.23 1.87
C ALA A 116 10.67 3.70 3.32
N ALA A 117 9.96 2.92 4.13
CA ALA A 117 9.51 3.31 5.46
C ALA A 117 10.64 3.73 6.42
N PRO A 118 11.82 3.08 6.50
CA PRO A 118 12.91 3.53 7.35
C PRO A 118 13.41 4.93 6.98
N ILE A 119 13.41 5.27 5.69
CA ILE A 119 13.86 6.58 5.19
C ILE A 119 12.87 7.67 5.55
N ALA A 120 11.58 7.41 5.38
CA ALA A 120 10.51 8.34 5.77
C ALA A 120 10.49 8.55 7.30
N GLN A 121 10.67 7.48 8.08
CA GLN A 121 10.75 7.51 9.54
C GLN A 121 11.94 8.35 10.03
N GLU A 122 13.14 8.11 9.50
CA GLU A 122 14.36 8.84 9.86
C GLU A 122 14.23 10.33 9.54
N ALA A 123 13.65 10.65 8.38
CA ALA A 123 13.40 12.02 7.95
C ALA A 123 12.20 12.67 8.68
N ARG A 124 11.45 11.92 9.47
CA ARG A 124 10.20 12.35 10.11
C ARG A 124 9.18 12.89 9.10
N VAL A 125 9.06 12.26 7.96
CA VAL A 125 8.06 12.56 6.94
C VAL A 125 6.95 11.52 7.07
N PRO A 126 5.70 11.90 7.41
CA PRO A 126 4.61 10.95 7.50
C PRO A 126 4.38 10.23 6.17
N MET A 127 4.37 8.91 6.21
CA MET A 127 4.11 8.03 5.08
C MET A 127 2.79 7.30 5.27
N ILE A 128 1.91 7.32 4.26
CA ILE A 128 0.65 6.58 4.26
C ILE A 128 0.69 5.58 3.10
N SER A 129 0.75 4.30 3.42
CA SER A 129 0.57 3.25 2.43
C SER A 129 -0.92 3.05 2.15
N PRO A 130 -1.34 3.02 0.86
CA PRO A 130 -2.71 2.69 0.50
C PRO A 130 -3.06 1.22 0.76
N ALA A 131 -2.16 0.28 0.44
CA ALA A 131 -2.50 -1.14 0.39
C ALA A 131 -1.45 -2.13 0.92
N SER A 132 -0.36 -1.67 1.51
CA SER A 132 0.65 -2.59 2.09
C SER A 132 0.11 -3.25 3.35
N THR A 133 -0.30 -4.50 3.26
CA THR A 133 -1.00 -5.23 4.32
C THR A 133 -0.10 -5.94 5.32
N ASN A 134 1.20 -6.13 5.03
CA ASN A 134 2.11 -6.78 5.96
C ASN A 134 2.30 -5.94 7.25
N PRO A 135 2.08 -6.50 8.46
CA PRO A 135 2.17 -5.75 9.73
C PRO A 135 3.49 -5.02 9.92
N LYS A 136 4.61 -5.58 9.46
CA LYS A 136 5.96 -5.02 9.62
C LYS A 136 6.08 -3.59 9.07
N VAL A 137 5.24 -3.18 8.11
CA VAL A 137 5.34 -1.85 7.50
C VAL A 137 5.14 -0.73 8.52
N THR A 138 4.10 -0.79 9.35
CA THR A 138 3.86 0.23 10.39
C THR A 138 4.71 0.00 11.65
N GLU A 139 5.27 -1.20 11.83
CA GLU A 139 6.20 -1.50 12.93
C GLU A 139 7.55 -0.77 12.79
N VAL A 140 7.88 -0.25 11.58
CA VAL A 140 9.10 0.52 11.33
C VAL A 140 9.17 1.78 12.21
N GLY A 141 8.03 2.45 12.44
CA GLY A 141 8.04 3.63 13.30
C GLY A 141 6.72 4.41 13.30
N ASP A 142 6.69 5.46 14.11
CA ASP A 142 5.49 6.25 14.41
C ASP A 142 5.09 7.25 13.31
N TYR A 143 5.92 7.43 12.29
CA TYR A 143 5.61 8.21 11.09
C TYR A 143 5.04 7.37 9.95
N ILE A 144 4.88 6.04 10.14
CA ILE A 144 4.45 5.12 9.10
C ILE A 144 3.01 4.66 9.37
N PHE A 145 2.13 4.86 8.42
CA PHE A 145 0.69 4.60 8.48
C PHE A 145 0.22 3.77 7.30
N ARG A 146 -0.96 3.16 7.44
CA ARG A 146 -1.68 2.53 6.34
C ARG A 146 -3.18 2.75 6.50
N ILE A 147 -3.89 2.73 5.37
CA ILE A 147 -5.36 2.83 5.38
C ILE A 147 -6.06 1.54 4.93
N CYS A 148 -5.28 0.49 4.64
CA CYS A 148 -5.76 -0.86 4.39
C CYS A 148 -5.81 -1.69 5.68
N PHE A 149 -6.55 -2.79 5.66
CA PHE A 149 -6.46 -3.84 6.70
C PHE A 149 -5.09 -4.54 6.64
N ILE A 150 -4.85 -5.49 7.55
CA ILE A 150 -3.56 -6.20 7.66
C ILE A 150 -3.69 -7.70 7.37
N ASP A 151 -2.59 -8.35 6.97
CA ASP A 151 -2.54 -9.79 6.64
C ASP A 151 -3.08 -10.71 7.74
N PRO A 152 -2.89 -10.45 9.07
CA PRO A 152 -3.53 -11.25 10.10
C PRO A 152 -5.06 -11.30 9.98
N PHE A 153 -5.68 -10.17 9.68
CA PHE A 153 -7.12 -10.11 9.44
C PHE A 153 -7.49 -10.78 8.11
N GLN A 154 -6.76 -10.47 7.04
CA GLN A 154 -6.99 -11.04 5.71
C GLN A 154 -6.86 -12.58 5.72
N GLY A 155 -5.80 -13.11 6.35
CA GLY A 155 -5.61 -14.55 6.51
C GLY A 155 -6.74 -15.22 7.30
N THR A 156 -7.21 -14.55 8.36
CA THR A 156 -8.38 -14.99 9.13
C THR A 156 -9.65 -15.02 8.29
N VAL A 157 -9.91 -13.97 7.51
CA VAL A 157 -11.08 -13.86 6.61
C VAL A 157 -11.09 -15.02 5.61
N LEU A 158 -9.97 -15.26 4.93
CA LEU A 158 -9.86 -16.35 3.94
C LEU A 158 -10.00 -17.75 4.57
N ALA A 159 -9.42 -17.95 5.76
CA ALA A 159 -9.53 -19.22 6.47
C ALA A 159 -10.97 -19.48 6.95
N LYS A 160 -11.65 -18.49 7.51
CA LYS A 160 -13.09 -18.59 7.86
C LYS A 160 -13.93 -18.85 6.64
N PHE A 161 -13.68 -18.18 5.53
CA PHE A 161 -14.39 -18.41 4.28
C PHE A 161 -14.20 -19.85 3.79
N ALA A 162 -12.97 -20.37 3.77
CA ALA A 162 -12.70 -21.74 3.40
C ALA A 162 -13.49 -22.74 4.28
N GLN A 163 -13.47 -22.53 5.61
CA GLN A 163 -14.22 -23.37 6.55
C GLN A 163 -15.74 -23.28 6.35
N SER A 164 -16.29 -22.10 6.06
CA SER A 164 -17.73 -21.92 5.78
C SER A 164 -18.19 -22.71 4.54
N LYS A 165 -17.26 -22.97 3.60
CA LYS A 165 -17.49 -23.82 2.42
C LYS A 165 -17.28 -25.32 2.72
N GLY A 166 -16.94 -25.68 3.96
CA GLY A 166 -16.63 -27.05 4.33
C GLY A 166 -15.23 -27.52 3.89
N TRP A 167 -14.36 -26.61 3.49
CA TRP A 167 -13.00 -26.96 3.07
C TRP A 167 -12.10 -27.03 4.31
N THR A 168 -11.79 -28.25 4.70
CA THR A 168 -10.95 -28.56 5.87
C THR A 168 -9.53 -28.96 5.51
N ARG A 169 -9.24 -29.15 4.21
CA ARG A 169 -7.94 -29.56 3.68
C ARG A 169 -7.51 -28.57 2.61
N ALA A 170 -6.54 -27.74 2.92
CA ALA A 170 -6.03 -26.72 2.01
C ALA A 170 -4.56 -26.98 1.63
N ALA A 171 -4.18 -26.54 0.45
CA ALA A 171 -2.78 -26.38 0.08
C ALA A 171 -2.42 -24.88 0.03
N ILE A 172 -1.14 -24.57 0.14
CA ILE A 172 -0.62 -23.22 0.04
C ILE A 172 0.46 -23.17 -1.03
N LEU A 173 0.39 -22.13 -1.88
CA LEU A 173 1.41 -21.79 -2.87
C LEU A 173 1.82 -20.33 -2.67
N THR A 174 3.06 -20.08 -2.22
CA THR A 174 3.53 -18.78 -1.74
C THR A 174 4.60 -18.20 -2.66
N ASP A 175 4.47 -16.92 -3.03
CA ASP A 175 5.56 -16.14 -3.58
C ASP A 175 6.55 -15.77 -2.47
N VAL A 176 7.70 -16.41 -2.45
CA VAL A 176 8.69 -16.20 -1.38
C VAL A 176 9.51 -14.91 -1.53
N LYS A 177 9.33 -14.18 -2.63
CA LYS A 177 10.00 -12.89 -2.86
C LYS A 177 9.21 -11.68 -2.34
N GLN A 178 7.96 -11.89 -1.91
CA GLN A 178 7.08 -10.83 -1.46
C GLN A 178 6.73 -10.99 0.03
N ASP A 179 7.08 -9.99 0.86
CA ASP A 179 6.75 -9.99 2.29
C ASP A 179 5.23 -10.10 2.53
N TYR A 180 4.40 -9.50 1.67
CA TYR A 180 2.96 -9.68 1.64
C TYR A 180 2.59 -11.17 1.56
N SER A 181 3.08 -11.86 0.55
CA SER A 181 2.71 -13.25 0.25
C SER A 181 3.12 -14.20 1.36
N VAL A 182 4.34 -14.00 1.90
CA VAL A 182 4.85 -14.78 3.04
C VAL A 182 3.97 -14.56 4.28
N GLY A 183 3.65 -13.29 4.58
CA GLY A 183 2.80 -12.94 5.71
C GLY A 183 1.40 -13.52 5.59
N LEU A 184 0.72 -13.32 4.45
CA LEU A 184 -0.63 -13.83 4.21
C LEU A 184 -0.69 -15.37 4.33
N SER A 185 0.27 -16.09 3.74
CA SER A 185 0.36 -17.55 3.85
C SER A 185 0.49 -18.01 5.29
N GLN A 186 1.35 -17.34 6.06
CA GLN A 186 1.57 -17.64 7.47
C GLN A 186 0.27 -17.45 8.29
N PHE A 187 -0.38 -16.30 8.20
CA PHE A 187 -1.57 -16.00 9.00
C PHE A 187 -2.77 -16.85 8.60
N PHE A 188 -2.94 -17.14 7.31
CA PHE A 188 -3.94 -18.10 6.85
C PHE A 188 -3.70 -19.48 7.47
N LYS A 189 -2.47 -20.01 7.37
CA LYS A 189 -2.09 -21.30 7.95
C LYS A 189 -2.34 -21.36 9.45
N GLU A 190 -1.89 -20.35 10.18
CA GLU A 190 -2.04 -20.29 11.64
C GLU A 190 -3.50 -20.33 12.05
N PHE A 191 -4.35 -19.50 11.45
CA PHE A 191 -5.77 -19.48 11.78
C PHE A 191 -6.47 -20.77 11.32
N PHE A 192 -6.23 -21.20 10.11
CA PHE A 192 -6.88 -22.39 9.50
C PHE A 192 -6.61 -23.64 10.32
N THR A 193 -5.34 -23.87 10.69
CA THR A 193 -4.96 -25.05 11.49
C THR A 193 -5.45 -24.99 12.92
N ARG A 194 -5.41 -23.82 13.57
CA ARG A 194 -5.94 -23.61 14.93
C ARG A 194 -7.42 -23.95 15.03
N HIS A 195 -8.18 -23.81 13.93
CA HIS A 195 -9.61 -24.06 13.89
C HIS A 195 -9.97 -25.37 13.17
N GLY A 196 -9.08 -26.35 13.21
CA GLY A 196 -9.36 -27.73 12.75
C GLY A 196 -9.12 -27.98 11.27
N GLY A 197 -8.60 -27.02 10.52
CA GLY A 197 -8.14 -27.23 9.15
C GLY A 197 -6.78 -27.93 9.09
N THR A 198 -6.48 -28.54 7.95
CA THR A 198 -5.18 -29.19 7.69
C THR A 198 -4.55 -28.62 6.44
N ILE A 199 -3.30 -28.16 6.53
CA ILE A 199 -2.50 -27.83 5.36
C ILE A 199 -1.84 -29.12 4.86
N VAL A 200 -2.27 -29.57 3.70
CA VAL A 200 -1.85 -30.86 3.14
C VAL A 200 -0.66 -30.74 2.18
N SER A 201 -0.35 -29.56 1.70
CA SER A 201 0.85 -29.27 0.89
C SER A 201 1.21 -27.80 1.00
N GLU A 202 2.49 -27.52 1.10
CA GLU A 202 3.04 -26.17 1.03
C GLU A 202 4.11 -26.14 -0.06
N GLN A 203 3.92 -25.27 -1.04
CA GLN A 203 4.84 -25.06 -2.15
C GLN A 203 5.18 -23.58 -2.28
N SER A 204 6.26 -23.27 -2.96
CA SER A 204 6.71 -21.91 -3.19
C SER A 204 7.09 -21.66 -4.64
N TYR A 205 7.06 -20.38 -5.00
CA TYR A 205 7.56 -19.85 -6.26
C TYR A 205 8.22 -18.49 -6.03
N SER A 206 8.81 -17.92 -7.04
CA SER A 206 9.38 -16.58 -7.00
C SER A 206 8.68 -15.68 -8.00
N SER A 207 8.47 -14.42 -7.64
CA SER A 207 7.98 -13.38 -8.57
C SER A 207 8.75 -13.43 -9.88
N GLY A 208 8.02 -13.42 -10.99
CA GLY A 208 8.57 -13.54 -12.35
C GLY A 208 8.67 -14.97 -12.87
N ASP A 209 8.41 -16.00 -12.06
CA ASP A 209 8.29 -17.38 -12.53
C ASP A 209 7.12 -17.50 -13.52
N LYS A 210 7.27 -18.40 -14.50
CA LYS A 210 6.27 -18.61 -15.56
C LYS A 210 5.76 -20.04 -15.66
N ASP A 211 6.43 -20.99 -15.01
CA ASP A 211 6.04 -22.39 -14.97
C ASP A 211 5.89 -22.87 -13.53
N PHE A 212 4.70 -23.34 -13.21
CA PHE A 212 4.28 -23.77 -11.87
C PHE A 212 3.83 -25.25 -11.83
N LYS A 213 4.05 -25.99 -12.92
CA LYS A 213 3.55 -27.36 -13.07
C LYS A 213 4.11 -28.30 -12.02
N ALA A 214 5.37 -28.14 -11.63
CA ALA A 214 5.99 -28.98 -10.59
C ALA A 214 5.31 -28.76 -9.23
N GLN A 215 5.13 -27.52 -8.83
CA GLN A 215 4.45 -27.16 -7.58
C GLN A 215 2.99 -27.62 -7.59
N LEU A 216 2.27 -27.36 -8.69
CA LEU A 216 0.88 -27.76 -8.85
C LEU A 216 0.70 -29.30 -8.84
N THR A 217 1.64 -30.06 -9.43
CA THR A 217 1.64 -31.52 -9.37
C THR A 217 1.81 -32.01 -7.93
N SER A 218 2.74 -31.41 -7.18
CA SER A 218 2.95 -31.70 -5.76
C SER A 218 1.74 -31.34 -4.90
N ILE A 219 1.04 -30.25 -5.23
CA ILE A 219 -0.20 -29.81 -4.56
C ILE A 219 -1.34 -30.77 -4.85
N LYS A 220 -1.46 -31.28 -6.07
CA LYS A 220 -2.54 -32.18 -6.50
C LYS A 220 -2.52 -33.51 -5.76
N ALA A 221 -1.33 -34.06 -5.50
CA ALA A 221 -1.16 -35.41 -4.96
C ALA A 221 -1.89 -35.65 -3.61
N PRO A 222 -1.82 -34.79 -2.60
CA PRO A 222 -2.51 -34.94 -1.32
C PRO A 222 -4.01 -34.64 -1.39
N ASN A 223 -4.57 -34.32 -2.56
CA ASN A 223 -6.00 -34.05 -2.79
C ASN A 223 -6.58 -32.94 -1.86
N PRO A 224 -6.14 -31.70 -1.96
CA PRO A 224 -6.72 -30.56 -1.22
C PRO A 224 -8.14 -30.24 -1.73
N GLN A 225 -8.91 -29.50 -0.93
CA GLN A 225 -10.23 -28.99 -1.29
C GLN A 225 -10.19 -27.55 -1.81
N ALA A 226 -9.14 -26.81 -1.43
CA ALA A 226 -8.84 -25.47 -1.92
C ALA A 226 -7.32 -25.22 -1.92
N ILE A 227 -6.86 -24.26 -2.71
CA ILE A 227 -5.46 -23.85 -2.75
C ILE A 227 -5.38 -22.34 -2.45
N LEU A 228 -4.71 -21.94 -1.37
CA LEU A 228 -4.32 -20.56 -1.21
C LEU A 228 -3.13 -20.26 -2.14
N VAL A 229 -3.31 -19.32 -3.05
CA VAL A 229 -2.26 -18.79 -3.91
C VAL A 229 -1.96 -17.38 -3.44
N SER A 230 -0.93 -17.26 -2.59
CA SER A 230 -0.50 -15.99 -2.02
C SER A 230 0.54 -15.36 -2.92
N GLY A 231 0.16 -14.27 -3.57
CA GLY A 231 0.98 -13.55 -4.55
C GLY A 231 0.17 -12.54 -5.32
N TYR A 232 0.77 -12.00 -6.38
CA TYR A 232 0.16 -10.95 -7.17
C TYR A 232 -0.48 -11.49 -8.45
N TYR A 233 -1.29 -10.65 -9.08
CA TYR A 233 -2.20 -10.98 -10.17
C TYR A 233 -1.55 -11.69 -11.37
N THR A 234 -0.32 -11.36 -11.75
CA THR A 234 0.34 -11.92 -12.92
C THR A 234 0.60 -13.42 -12.73
N GLU A 235 1.29 -13.78 -11.66
CA GLU A 235 1.60 -15.18 -11.34
C GLU A 235 0.33 -15.94 -10.97
N ALA A 236 -0.58 -15.34 -10.20
CA ALA A 236 -1.86 -15.95 -9.85
C ALA A 236 -2.68 -16.35 -11.08
N GLY A 237 -2.71 -15.48 -12.10
CA GLY A 237 -3.37 -15.78 -13.38
C GLY A 237 -2.71 -16.95 -14.13
N LEU A 238 -1.38 -16.99 -14.19
CA LEU A 238 -0.64 -18.10 -14.81
C LEU A 238 -0.83 -19.42 -14.04
N ILE A 239 -0.80 -19.35 -12.71
CA ILE A 239 -1.05 -20.50 -11.83
C ILE A 239 -2.46 -21.06 -12.08
N ALA A 240 -3.48 -20.21 -12.15
CA ALA A 240 -4.85 -20.65 -12.44
C ALA A 240 -4.94 -21.37 -13.78
N ARG A 241 -4.35 -20.84 -14.85
CA ARG A 241 -4.33 -21.51 -16.17
C ARG A 241 -3.65 -22.87 -16.10
N GLN A 242 -2.47 -22.95 -15.49
CA GLN A 242 -1.72 -24.20 -15.39
C GLN A 242 -2.39 -25.22 -14.48
N ALA A 243 -3.06 -24.78 -13.41
CA ALA A 243 -3.87 -25.63 -12.56
C ALA A 243 -4.98 -26.32 -13.38
N ARG A 244 -5.74 -25.56 -14.18
CA ARG A 244 -6.79 -26.12 -15.04
C ARG A 244 -6.23 -27.06 -16.12
N GLN A 245 -5.08 -26.74 -16.72
CA GLN A 245 -4.39 -27.63 -17.67
C GLN A 245 -4.00 -29.00 -17.05
N LEU A 246 -3.64 -28.97 -15.75
CA LEU A 246 -3.31 -30.20 -15.00
C LEU A 246 -4.56 -30.93 -14.43
N GLY A 247 -5.77 -30.44 -14.76
CA GLY A 247 -7.02 -31.01 -14.23
C GLY A 247 -7.25 -30.74 -12.74
N ILE A 248 -6.66 -29.67 -12.21
CA ILE A 248 -6.93 -29.16 -10.87
C ILE A 248 -8.10 -28.19 -10.98
N ASN A 249 -9.32 -28.66 -10.64
CA ASN A 249 -10.56 -27.89 -10.78
C ASN A 249 -11.11 -27.38 -9.44
N ILE A 250 -10.39 -27.61 -8.32
CA ILE A 250 -10.75 -27.08 -7.03
C ILE A 250 -10.55 -25.56 -6.99
N PRO A 251 -11.26 -24.83 -6.09
CA PRO A 251 -11.13 -23.38 -5.96
C PRO A 251 -9.73 -22.96 -5.56
N LEU A 252 -9.29 -21.86 -6.15
CA LEU A 252 -8.14 -21.10 -5.69
C LEU A 252 -8.65 -19.95 -4.79
N LEU A 253 -7.92 -19.67 -3.73
CA LEU A 253 -8.13 -18.55 -2.82
C LEU A 253 -6.97 -17.58 -2.95
N GLY A 254 -7.26 -16.29 -2.93
CA GLY A 254 -6.25 -15.24 -2.93
C GLY A 254 -6.58 -14.08 -2.01
N GLY A 255 -5.62 -13.19 -1.86
CA GLY A 255 -5.82 -11.92 -1.17
C GLY A 255 -6.01 -10.76 -2.14
N ASP A 256 -5.96 -9.56 -1.60
CA ASP A 256 -6.11 -8.29 -2.34
C ASP A 256 -5.06 -8.09 -3.44
N GLY A 257 -3.95 -8.82 -3.38
CA GLY A 257 -2.95 -8.89 -4.45
C GLY A 257 -3.48 -9.48 -5.79
N TRP A 258 -4.73 -9.93 -5.82
CA TRP A 258 -5.39 -10.38 -7.04
C TRP A 258 -6.22 -9.29 -7.71
N ASP A 259 -6.44 -8.16 -7.06
CA ASP A 259 -7.33 -7.10 -7.55
C ASP A 259 -6.69 -6.27 -8.66
N SER A 260 -6.71 -6.83 -9.84
CA SER A 260 -6.27 -6.17 -11.08
C SER A 260 -7.06 -6.73 -12.26
N PRO A 261 -7.48 -5.89 -13.22
CA PRO A 261 -8.06 -6.36 -14.47
C PRO A 261 -7.10 -7.29 -15.22
N SER A 262 -5.80 -7.12 -15.07
CA SER A 262 -4.79 -7.99 -15.68
C SER A 262 -4.83 -9.44 -15.16
N LEU A 263 -5.40 -9.69 -13.98
CA LEU A 263 -5.63 -11.05 -13.52
C LEU A 263 -6.51 -11.82 -14.50
N VAL A 264 -7.62 -11.22 -14.90
CA VAL A 264 -8.58 -11.83 -15.83
C VAL A 264 -8.00 -11.91 -17.26
N GLU A 265 -7.27 -10.89 -17.68
CA GLU A 265 -6.58 -10.88 -18.98
C GLU A 265 -5.58 -12.04 -19.10
N VAL A 266 -4.79 -12.29 -18.06
CA VAL A 266 -3.81 -13.37 -18.00
C VAL A 266 -4.48 -14.75 -17.87
N ALA A 267 -5.45 -14.88 -16.98
CA ALA A 267 -6.04 -16.16 -16.63
C ALA A 267 -7.17 -16.60 -17.55
N GLY A 268 -7.93 -15.67 -18.12
CA GLY A 268 -9.17 -15.97 -18.85
C GLY A 268 -10.16 -16.73 -17.99
N GLU A 269 -10.86 -17.69 -18.60
CA GLU A 269 -11.85 -18.53 -17.94
C GLU A 269 -11.28 -19.41 -16.81
N ALA A 270 -9.96 -19.62 -16.76
CA ALA A 270 -9.33 -20.40 -15.70
C ALA A 270 -9.53 -19.78 -14.29
N MET A 271 -9.84 -18.49 -14.26
CA MET A 271 -10.07 -17.77 -13.00
C MET A 271 -11.53 -17.86 -12.51
N ALA A 272 -12.46 -18.33 -13.33
CA ALA A 272 -13.87 -18.45 -12.95
C ALA A 272 -14.07 -19.37 -11.73
N GLY A 273 -14.90 -18.94 -10.77
CA GLY A 273 -15.21 -19.71 -9.56
C GLY A 273 -14.10 -19.72 -8.49
N ASN A 274 -13.04 -18.93 -8.65
CA ASN A 274 -12.05 -18.68 -7.61
C ASN A 274 -12.49 -17.48 -6.73
N PHE A 275 -11.88 -17.32 -5.55
CA PHE A 275 -12.29 -16.31 -4.57
C PHE A 275 -11.07 -15.57 -4.04
N PHE A 276 -11.28 -14.32 -3.68
CA PHE A 276 -10.23 -13.52 -3.02
C PHE A 276 -10.83 -12.47 -2.08
N SER A 277 -10.07 -12.14 -1.04
CA SER A 277 -10.41 -11.03 -0.14
C SER A 277 -9.97 -9.70 -0.74
N ASN A 278 -10.77 -8.66 -0.52
CA ASN A 278 -10.52 -7.34 -1.07
C ASN A 278 -11.01 -6.22 -0.13
N HIS A 279 -10.70 -4.97 -0.46
CA HIS A 279 -11.07 -3.78 0.29
C HIS A 279 -12.32 -3.09 -0.22
N PHE A 280 -12.76 -3.42 -1.42
CA PHE A 280 -13.74 -2.65 -2.17
C PHE A 280 -14.50 -3.56 -3.16
N SER A 281 -15.73 -3.20 -3.47
CA SER A 281 -16.52 -3.82 -4.53
C SER A 281 -17.25 -2.75 -5.33
N THR A 282 -17.18 -2.83 -6.65
CA THR A 282 -17.96 -1.95 -7.55
C THR A 282 -19.45 -2.24 -7.49
N GLU A 283 -19.87 -3.37 -6.91
CA GLU A 283 -21.28 -3.76 -6.73
C GLU A 283 -21.90 -3.20 -5.44
N ASP A 284 -21.13 -2.54 -4.57
CA ASP A 284 -21.66 -1.86 -3.39
C ASP A 284 -22.50 -0.64 -3.81
N GLN A 285 -23.73 -0.60 -3.32
CA GLN A 285 -24.71 0.42 -3.70
C GLN A 285 -24.68 1.67 -2.79
N SER A 286 -23.72 1.77 -1.88
CA SER A 286 -23.60 2.95 -1.03
C SER A 286 -23.34 4.21 -1.86
N PRO A 287 -23.99 5.34 -1.53
CA PRO A 287 -23.87 6.56 -2.34
C PRO A 287 -22.43 7.06 -2.54
N ILE A 288 -21.59 6.94 -1.51
CA ILE A 288 -20.20 7.38 -1.58
C ILE A 288 -19.39 6.56 -2.61
N ILE A 289 -19.64 5.25 -2.65
CA ILE A 289 -18.96 4.35 -3.59
C ILE A 289 -19.47 4.59 -5.01
N GLN A 290 -20.77 4.71 -5.21
CA GLN A 290 -21.34 4.95 -6.54
C GLN A 290 -20.95 6.33 -7.08
N ASP A 291 -20.82 7.37 -6.26
CA ASP A 291 -20.32 8.69 -6.68
C ASP A 291 -18.84 8.61 -7.10
N PHE A 292 -18.01 7.92 -6.32
CA PHE A 292 -16.62 7.66 -6.66
C PHE A 292 -16.48 6.92 -8.01
N ILE A 293 -17.22 5.83 -8.20
CA ILE A 293 -17.21 5.06 -9.45
C ILE A 293 -17.60 5.93 -10.64
N LYS A 294 -18.68 6.71 -10.50
CA LYS A 294 -19.13 7.64 -11.54
C LYS A 294 -18.06 8.65 -11.93
N LYS A 295 -17.42 9.29 -10.94
CA LYS A 295 -16.34 10.26 -11.14
C LYS A 295 -15.12 9.62 -11.79
N TYR A 296 -14.72 8.44 -11.29
CA TYR A 296 -13.58 7.70 -11.81
C TYR A 296 -13.78 7.32 -13.29
N ARG A 297 -14.95 6.74 -13.62
CA ARG A 297 -15.32 6.43 -15.02
C ARG A 297 -15.33 7.68 -15.91
N ALA A 298 -15.89 8.78 -15.43
CA ALA A 298 -15.94 10.02 -16.18
C ALA A 298 -14.54 10.58 -16.48
N LYS A 299 -13.60 10.39 -15.57
CA LYS A 299 -12.24 10.91 -15.68
C LYS A 299 -11.32 10.02 -16.51
N TYR A 300 -11.40 8.70 -16.29
CA TYR A 300 -10.42 7.75 -16.84
C TYR A 300 -10.99 6.80 -17.90
N ASN A 301 -12.32 6.78 -18.09
CA ASN A 301 -13.02 5.83 -18.96
C ASN A 301 -12.72 4.37 -18.63
N GLU A 302 -12.54 4.08 -17.34
CA GLU A 302 -12.20 2.76 -16.78
C GLU A 302 -13.03 2.50 -15.51
N GLU A 303 -13.17 1.21 -15.15
CA GLU A 303 -13.70 0.82 -13.83
C GLU A 303 -12.62 1.00 -12.78
N PRO A 304 -12.94 1.57 -11.60
CA PRO A 304 -12.00 1.56 -10.48
C PRO A 304 -11.87 0.16 -9.90
N ASP A 305 -10.67 -0.15 -9.39
CA ASP A 305 -10.38 -1.28 -8.52
C ASP A 305 -10.13 -0.80 -7.08
N ALA A 306 -9.82 -1.73 -6.17
CA ALA A 306 -9.53 -1.36 -4.78
C ALA A 306 -8.26 -0.51 -4.65
N MET A 307 -7.27 -0.69 -5.51
CA MET A 307 -6.03 0.10 -5.43
C MET A 307 -6.29 1.56 -5.76
N GLY A 308 -7.16 1.83 -6.76
CA GLY A 308 -7.62 3.18 -7.08
C GLY A 308 -8.45 3.81 -5.96
N ALA A 309 -9.36 3.04 -5.36
CA ALA A 309 -10.17 3.50 -4.22
C ALA A 309 -9.30 3.79 -2.98
N LEU A 310 -8.32 2.95 -2.67
CA LEU A 310 -7.38 3.13 -1.56
C LEU A 310 -6.42 4.31 -1.80
N GLY A 311 -5.94 4.50 -3.03
CA GLY A 311 -5.15 5.68 -3.38
C GLY A 311 -5.92 6.99 -3.17
N TYR A 312 -7.20 7.00 -3.58
CA TYR A 312 -8.11 8.12 -3.34
C TYR A 312 -8.30 8.40 -1.83
N ASP A 313 -8.64 7.38 -1.06
CA ASP A 313 -8.84 7.51 0.39
C ASP A 313 -7.55 7.96 1.11
N SER A 314 -6.38 7.48 0.69
CA SER A 314 -5.07 7.90 1.27
C SER A 314 -4.85 9.39 1.14
N ALA A 315 -5.10 9.96 -0.05
CA ALA A 315 -4.94 11.38 -0.30
C ALA A 315 -5.99 12.21 0.44
N MET A 316 -7.23 11.73 0.51
CA MET A 316 -8.32 12.42 1.21
C MET A 316 -8.10 12.42 2.74
N ILE A 317 -7.65 11.32 3.32
CA ILE A 317 -7.30 11.22 4.76
C ILE A 317 -6.10 12.13 5.08
N LEU A 318 -5.07 12.16 4.24
CA LEU A 318 -3.95 13.08 4.41
C LEU A 318 -4.41 14.54 4.39
N ALA A 319 -5.27 14.90 3.45
CA ALA A 319 -5.82 16.25 3.35
C ALA A 319 -6.67 16.63 4.58
N ASP A 320 -7.49 15.70 5.07
CA ASP A 320 -8.26 15.87 6.30
C ASP A 320 -7.34 16.06 7.51
N ALA A 321 -6.30 15.25 7.63
CA ALA A 321 -5.31 15.36 8.71
C ALA A 321 -4.58 16.71 8.67
N ILE A 322 -4.20 17.23 7.49
CA ILE A 322 -3.60 18.55 7.34
C ILE A 322 -4.59 19.65 7.80
N LYS A 323 -5.88 19.53 7.46
CA LYS A 323 -6.93 20.47 7.91
C LYS A 323 -7.08 20.43 9.43
N ARG A 324 -7.14 19.27 10.04
CA ARG A 324 -7.25 19.10 11.51
C ARG A 324 -6.01 19.61 12.25
N ALA A 325 -4.83 19.38 11.70
CA ALA A 325 -3.57 19.89 12.25
C ALA A 325 -3.43 21.42 12.12
N GLY A 326 -4.11 22.04 11.13
CA GLY A 326 -3.95 23.45 10.78
C GLY A 326 -2.57 23.82 10.24
N THR A 327 -1.72 22.82 9.94
CA THR A 327 -0.32 23.00 9.53
C THR A 327 0.19 21.75 8.81
N THR A 328 1.31 21.89 8.12
CA THR A 328 2.10 20.78 7.57
C THR A 328 3.36 20.48 8.39
N GLU A 329 3.47 21.04 9.61
CA GLU A 329 4.57 20.70 10.52
C GLU A 329 4.52 19.19 10.83
N SER A 330 5.68 18.56 10.68
CA SER A 330 5.85 17.12 10.62
C SER A 330 5.23 16.37 11.83
N GLY A 331 5.55 16.80 13.06
CA GLY A 331 5.05 16.13 14.26
C GLY A 331 3.54 16.30 14.44
N LYS A 332 3.01 17.50 14.19
CA LYS A 332 1.58 17.77 14.29
C LYS A 332 0.79 17.04 13.21
N LEU A 333 1.35 16.93 12.00
CA LEU A 333 0.72 16.19 10.92
C LEU A 333 0.70 14.68 11.23
N ARG A 334 1.81 14.12 11.73
CA ARG A 334 1.86 12.74 12.21
C ARG A 334 0.76 12.47 13.25
N ASP A 335 0.63 13.32 14.26
CA ASP A 335 -0.35 13.16 15.34
C ASP A 335 -1.79 13.27 14.80
N ALA A 336 -2.02 14.19 13.85
CA ALA A 336 -3.31 14.32 13.21
C ALA A 336 -3.68 13.11 12.33
N ILE A 337 -2.71 12.50 11.64
CA ILE A 337 -2.95 11.25 10.90
C ILE A 337 -3.29 10.13 11.88
N ALA A 338 -2.50 9.96 12.95
CA ALA A 338 -2.71 8.94 13.98
C ALA A 338 -4.10 9.07 14.65
N ALA A 339 -4.60 10.28 14.80
CA ALA A 339 -5.93 10.57 15.36
C ALA A 339 -7.10 10.37 14.39
N THR A 340 -6.88 9.78 13.22
CA THR A 340 -7.96 9.50 12.25
C THR A 340 -8.93 8.48 12.84
N LYS A 341 -10.18 8.89 13.00
CA LYS A 341 -11.25 8.08 13.56
C LYS A 341 -12.54 8.26 12.79
N ASP A 342 -13.24 7.14 12.54
CA ASP A 342 -14.55 7.11 11.88
C ASP A 342 -14.60 7.86 10.53
N TYR A 343 -13.47 7.97 9.83
CA TYR A 343 -13.41 8.62 8.53
C TYR A 343 -14.24 7.84 7.51
N GLN A 344 -15.17 8.50 6.84
CA GLN A 344 -16.00 7.90 5.79
C GLN A 344 -15.24 7.91 4.47
N GLY A 345 -14.54 6.84 4.20
CA GLY A 345 -13.83 6.62 2.93
C GLY A 345 -14.67 5.87 1.91
N VAL A 346 -14.18 5.82 0.68
CA VAL A 346 -14.74 5.00 -0.40
C VAL A 346 -14.56 3.51 -0.10
N THR A 347 -13.48 3.16 0.57
CA THR A 347 -13.18 1.77 0.96
C THR A 347 -13.76 1.40 2.33
N GLY A 348 -14.74 2.15 2.83
CA GLY A 348 -15.42 1.95 4.09
C GLY A 348 -15.06 2.96 5.18
N ARG A 349 -15.57 2.72 6.38
CA ARG A 349 -15.24 3.55 7.56
C ARG A 349 -13.85 3.20 8.06
N ILE A 350 -12.96 4.19 8.18
CA ILE A 350 -11.56 4.01 8.50
C ILE A 350 -11.26 4.63 9.87
N THR A 351 -10.77 3.81 10.78
CA THR A 351 -10.22 4.24 12.07
C THR A 351 -8.82 3.66 12.19
N LEU A 352 -7.83 4.49 12.50
CA LEU A 352 -6.47 4.01 12.76
C LEU A 352 -6.35 3.56 14.21
N ASP A 353 -5.77 2.37 14.41
CA ASP A 353 -5.46 1.82 15.72
C ASP A 353 -4.15 2.40 16.29
N GLU A 354 -3.80 2.00 17.52
CA GLU A 354 -2.57 2.42 18.20
C GLU A 354 -1.29 2.01 17.43
N LYS A 355 -1.40 1.01 16.57
CA LYS A 355 -0.31 0.55 15.69
C LYS A 355 -0.37 1.19 14.30
N ARG A 356 -1.26 2.19 14.10
CA ARG A 356 -1.41 2.97 12.86
C ARG A 356 -1.92 2.13 11.67
N ASN A 357 -2.64 1.06 11.95
CA ASN A 357 -3.34 0.23 10.98
C ASN A 357 -4.82 0.61 10.92
N ALA A 358 -5.42 0.51 9.74
CA ALA A 358 -6.84 0.73 9.62
C ALA A 358 -7.64 -0.50 10.08
N SER A 359 -8.60 -0.28 10.97
CA SER A 359 -9.66 -1.22 11.25
C SER A 359 -10.81 -0.95 10.28
N LYS A 360 -11.14 -1.93 9.44
CA LYS A 360 -12.17 -1.84 8.41
C LYS A 360 -12.58 -3.24 7.95
N PRO A 361 -13.81 -3.40 7.38
CA PRO A 361 -14.25 -4.68 6.86
C PRO A 361 -13.46 -5.10 5.61
N ALA A 362 -13.45 -6.41 5.34
CA ALA A 362 -13.02 -6.99 4.07
C ALA A 362 -14.25 -7.46 3.28
N VAL A 363 -14.14 -7.49 1.96
CA VAL A 363 -15.10 -8.12 1.08
C VAL A 363 -14.49 -9.40 0.48
N ILE A 364 -15.30 -10.43 0.30
CA ILE A 364 -14.93 -11.58 -0.53
C ILE A 364 -15.52 -11.36 -1.91
N LEU A 365 -14.67 -11.47 -2.92
CA LEU A 365 -15.06 -11.41 -4.31
C LEU A 365 -14.85 -12.79 -4.98
N THR A 366 -15.60 -13.05 -6.03
CA THR A 366 -15.39 -14.16 -6.95
C THR A 366 -15.24 -13.65 -8.37
N ILE A 367 -14.74 -14.49 -9.26
CA ILE A 367 -14.64 -14.17 -10.68
C ILE A 367 -15.71 -14.95 -11.43
N LYS A 368 -16.60 -14.24 -12.15
CA LYS A 368 -17.63 -14.81 -12.99
C LYS A 368 -17.80 -13.97 -14.26
N ASP A 369 -17.84 -14.64 -15.40
CA ASP A 369 -17.98 -13.99 -16.72
C ASP A 369 -16.92 -12.88 -16.94
N GLY A 370 -15.67 -13.16 -16.53
CA GLY A 370 -14.55 -12.21 -16.64
C GLY A 370 -14.66 -10.97 -15.76
N ARG A 371 -15.50 -10.97 -14.72
CA ARG A 371 -15.73 -9.84 -13.83
C ARG A 371 -15.63 -10.24 -12.37
N PHE A 372 -15.19 -9.32 -11.54
CA PHE A 372 -15.25 -9.46 -10.08
C PHE A 372 -16.69 -9.29 -9.61
N ARG A 373 -17.16 -10.23 -8.80
CA ARG A 373 -18.52 -10.26 -8.26
C ARG A 373 -18.47 -10.35 -6.74
N TYR A 374 -19.30 -9.57 -6.10
CA TYR A 374 -19.44 -9.56 -4.65
C TYR A 374 -20.01 -10.91 -4.15
N VAL A 375 -19.46 -11.41 -3.06
CA VAL A 375 -19.94 -12.60 -2.36
C VAL A 375 -20.45 -12.25 -0.98
N GLU A 376 -19.60 -11.67 -0.13
CA GLU A 376 -19.96 -11.30 1.23
C GLU A 376 -18.99 -10.24 1.80
N THR A 377 -19.43 -9.57 2.87
CA THR A 377 -18.59 -8.67 3.68
C THR A 377 -18.29 -9.32 5.01
N VAL A 378 -17.04 -9.25 5.44
CA VAL A 378 -16.57 -9.78 6.73
C VAL A 378 -16.13 -8.61 7.59
N ALA A 379 -16.75 -8.46 8.77
CA ALA A 379 -16.39 -7.44 9.75
C ALA A 379 -15.02 -7.72 10.37
N PRO A 380 -14.30 -6.68 10.85
CA PRO A 380 -13.03 -6.81 11.58
C PRO A 380 -13.11 -7.67 12.82
#